data_241a1d5ee0d5166b8cc71ee1509ac1f6
#
_entry.id   241a1d5ee0d5166b8cc71ee1509ac1f6
#
_cell.length_a   1.000
_cell.length_b   1.000
_cell.length_c   1.000
_cell.angle_alpha   90.00
_cell.angle_beta   90.00
_cell.angle_gamma   90.00
#
_symmetry.space_group_name_H-M   'P 1'
#
loop_
_entity.id
_entity.type
_entity.pdbx_description
1 polymer ?
#
loop_
_entity_poly.entity_id
_entity_poly.type
_entity_poly.pdbx_seq_one_letter_code
_entity_poly.pdbx_strand_id
1 'polypeptide(L)'
;MKIYLATGNKHKKREMTELLPEHEIVIPSDEGIDFDPEETGKTFYENSIIKAKALYDIVHAPVIADDSGICVDAIEGRPGIYSSRYAGPDFPQGRPDGIKITQEEQNKYLISELNKALENPKPDFENFLHGKRSCHYTCAFFLYLGNDRIYAVQETFEG
;
A
#
# COMPACT_ATOMS: atom_id res chain seq x y z
N MET A 1 22.64 1.46 11.82
CA MET A 1 22.76 0.23 11.01
C MET A 1 22.21 0.48 9.62
N LYS A 2 22.60 -0.31 8.62
CA LYS A 2 21.99 -0.27 7.28
C LYS A 2 20.68 -1.06 7.29
N ILE A 3 19.61 -0.48 6.76
CA ILE A 3 18.28 -1.08 6.65
C ILE A 3 17.81 -0.89 5.21
N TYR A 4 17.38 -1.97 4.57
CA TYR A 4 16.78 -1.92 3.25
C TYR A 4 15.28 -1.64 3.36
N LEU A 5 14.79 -0.72 2.54
CA LEU A 5 13.36 -0.45 2.40
C LEU A 5 12.85 -1.07 1.09
N ALA A 6 11.93 -2.02 1.20
CA ALA A 6 11.41 -2.81 0.08
C ALA A 6 10.42 -2.00 -0.77
N THR A 7 10.91 -0.98 -1.44
CA THR A 7 10.13 -0.08 -2.30
C THR A 7 10.99 0.51 -3.42
N GLY A 8 10.37 0.83 -4.55
CA GLY A 8 10.94 1.70 -5.59
C GLY A 8 10.63 3.19 -5.38
N ASN A 9 9.84 3.56 -4.37
CA ASN A 9 9.36 4.91 -4.16
C ASN A 9 10.37 5.76 -3.36
N LYS A 10 10.98 6.76 -4.03
CA LYS A 10 11.96 7.68 -3.43
C LYS A 10 11.34 8.59 -2.35
N HIS A 11 10.04 8.87 -2.39
CA HIS A 11 9.37 9.65 -1.34
C HIS A 11 9.32 8.84 -0.04
N LYS A 12 8.95 7.55 -0.10
CA LYS A 12 8.97 6.67 1.07
C LYS A 12 10.38 6.53 1.66
N LYS A 13 11.42 6.46 0.80
CA LYS A 13 12.82 6.46 1.27
C LYS A 13 13.12 7.71 2.09
N ARG A 14 12.75 8.90 1.57
CA ARG A 14 13.00 10.17 2.28
C ARG A 14 12.28 10.20 3.63
N GLU A 15 11.00 9.86 3.65
CA GLU A 15 10.20 9.80 4.88
C GLU A 15 10.82 8.85 5.91
N MET A 16 11.21 7.66 5.48
CA MET A 16 11.84 6.68 6.37
C MET A 16 13.21 7.16 6.90
N THR A 17 13.98 7.86 6.06
CA THR A 17 15.26 8.45 6.49
C THR A 17 15.05 9.54 7.53
N GLU A 18 14.00 10.35 7.41
CA GLU A 18 13.64 11.37 8.40
C GLU A 18 13.15 10.75 9.71
N LEU A 19 12.42 9.64 9.65
CA LEU A 19 11.92 8.91 10.82
C LEU A 19 13.02 8.13 11.57
N LEU A 20 14.03 7.65 10.87
CA LEU A 20 15.09 6.80 11.41
C LEU A 20 16.48 7.41 11.13
N PRO A 21 16.76 8.63 11.63
CA PRO A 21 17.97 9.39 11.28
C PRO A 21 19.28 8.72 11.71
N GLU A 22 19.23 7.81 12.68
CA GLU A 22 20.39 7.05 13.15
C GLU A 22 20.73 5.83 12.29
N HIS A 23 19.93 5.58 11.23
CA HIS A 23 20.05 4.42 10.37
C HIS A 23 20.27 4.87 8.92
N GLU A 24 21.01 4.07 8.19
CA GLU A 24 21.17 4.23 6.75
C GLU A 24 20.03 3.51 6.04
N ILE A 25 19.14 4.27 5.40
CA ILE A 25 18.01 3.71 4.64
C ILE A 25 18.38 3.60 3.16
N VAL A 26 18.31 2.40 2.63
CA VAL A 26 18.67 2.05 1.25
C VAL A 26 17.48 1.41 0.56
N ILE A 27 17.20 1.81 -0.68
CA ILE A 27 16.23 1.14 -1.54
C ILE A 27 16.96 0.28 -2.59
N PRO A 28 16.33 -0.77 -3.14
CA PRO A 28 16.97 -1.67 -4.10
C PRO A 28 17.66 -0.96 -5.26
N SER A 29 17.04 0.08 -5.82
CA SER A 29 17.59 0.85 -6.95
C SER A 29 18.88 1.61 -6.61
N ASP A 30 19.16 1.91 -5.35
CA ASP A 30 20.43 2.56 -4.95
C ASP A 30 21.64 1.65 -5.18
N GLU A 31 21.42 0.35 -5.19
CA GLU A 31 22.45 -0.68 -5.38
C GLU A 31 22.27 -1.45 -6.68
N GLY A 32 21.43 -0.97 -7.58
CA GLY A 32 21.19 -1.60 -8.88
C GLY A 32 20.46 -2.96 -8.78
N ILE A 33 19.76 -3.21 -7.68
CA ILE A 33 18.94 -4.39 -7.49
C ILE A 33 17.61 -4.17 -8.20
N ASP A 34 17.29 -5.07 -9.14
CA ASP A 34 15.97 -5.14 -9.74
C ASP A 34 15.02 -5.85 -8.75
N PHE A 35 13.97 -5.13 -8.33
CA PHE A 35 13.08 -5.58 -7.28
C PHE A 35 11.65 -5.16 -7.59
N ASP A 36 10.85 -6.11 -8.03
CA ASP A 36 9.43 -5.96 -8.31
C ASP A 36 8.70 -7.28 -7.97
N PRO A 37 8.59 -7.65 -6.69
CA PRO A 37 7.95 -8.89 -6.29
C PRO A 37 6.46 -8.86 -6.57
N GLU A 38 5.91 -9.98 -7.03
CA GLU A 38 4.47 -10.12 -7.20
C GLU A 38 3.75 -10.07 -5.86
N GLU A 39 2.88 -9.08 -5.68
CA GLU A 39 2.05 -8.90 -4.49
C GLU A 39 0.78 -9.76 -4.59
N THR A 40 0.85 -10.99 -4.12
CA THR A 40 -0.26 -11.98 -4.15
C THR A 40 -1.10 -12.00 -2.88
N GLY A 41 -0.77 -11.18 -1.90
CA GLY A 41 -1.49 -11.06 -0.63
C GLY A 41 -2.89 -10.49 -0.80
N LYS A 42 -3.74 -10.82 0.14
CA LYS A 42 -5.14 -10.33 0.23
C LYS A 42 -5.30 -9.17 1.21
N THR A 43 -4.26 -8.86 1.95
CA THR A 43 -4.21 -7.78 2.95
C THR A 43 -2.92 -6.98 2.79
N PHE A 44 -2.93 -5.74 3.29
CA PHE A 44 -1.72 -4.91 3.35
C PHE A 44 -0.61 -5.60 4.14
N TYR A 45 -0.97 -6.28 5.22
CA TYR A 45 -0.04 -7.02 6.04
C TYR A 45 0.64 -8.16 5.27
N GLU A 46 -0.13 -8.96 4.53
CA GLU A 46 0.42 -10.06 3.71
C GLU A 46 1.35 -9.54 2.63
N ASN A 47 0.98 -8.46 1.93
CA ASN A 47 1.84 -7.86 0.91
C ASN A 47 3.13 -7.28 1.50
N SER A 48 3.08 -6.66 2.68
CA SER A 48 4.29 -6.18 3.35
C SER A 48 5.24 -7.32 3.72
N ILE A 49 4.71 -8.47 4.19
CA ILE A 49 5.49 -9.68 4.45
C ILE A 49 6.17 -10.20 3.17
N ILE A 50 5.41 -10.32 2.08
CA ILE A 50 5.92 -10.81 0.79
C ILE A 50 7.10 -9.94 0.34
N LYS A 51 6.93 -8.62 0.35
CA LYS A 51 8.00 -7.68 -0.03
C LYS A 51 9.23 -7.78 0.87
N ALA A 52 9.02 -7.82 2.19
CA ALA A 52 10.13 -7.88 3.14
C ALA A 52 10.96 -9.15 2.96
N LYS A 53 10.31 -10.31 2.84
CA LYS A 53 10.99 -11.59 2.67
C LYS A 53 11.69 -11.67 1.31
N ALA A 54 11.02 -11.26 0.23
CA ALA A 54 11.61 -11.26 -1.10
C ALA A 54 12.90 -10.42 -1.18
N LEU A 55 12.91 -9.25 -0.54
CA LEU A 55 14.15 -8.44 -0.52
C LEU A 55 15.19 -9.01 0.42
N TYR A 56 14.79 -9.55 1.58
CA TYR A 56 15.74 -10.19 2.51
C TYR A 56 16.49 -11.35 1.86
N ASP A 57 15.81 -12.15 1.05
CA ASP A 57 16.44 -13.29 0.34
C ASP A 57 17.52 -12.84 -0.66
N ILE A 58 17.48 -11.57 -1.09
CA ILE A 58 18.49 -10.98 -1.96
C ILE A 58 19.63 -10.37 -1.15
N VAL A 59 19.30 -9.56 -0.13
CA VAL A 59 20.27 -8.69 0.55
C VAL A 59 20.84 -9.28 1.85
N HIS A 60 20.18 -10.27 2.44
CA HIS A 60 20.54 -10.91 3.72
C HIS A 60 20.84 -9.91 4.86
N ALA A 61 20.11 -8.82 4.90
CA ALA A 61 20.25 -7.73 5.86
C ALA A 61 18.87 -7.27 6.35
N PRO A 62 18.76 -6.46 7.41
CA PRO A 62 17.48 -5.93 7.88
C PRO A 62 16.66 -5.27 6.78
N VAL A 63 15.39 -5.66 6.65
CA VAL A 63 14.46 -5.13 5.66
C VAL A 63 13.23 -4.58 6.34
N ILE A 64 12.84 -3.36 5.97
CA ILE A 64 11.51 -2.81 6.22
C ILE A 64 10.72 -2.88 4.91
N ALA A 65 9.48 -3.35 4.99
CA ALA A 65 8.50 -3.21 3.91
C ALA A 65 7.25 -2.56 4.46
N ASP A 66 6.60 -1.75 3.63
CA ASP A 66 5.27 -1.25 3.90
C ASP A 66 4.33 -1.58 2.74
N ASP A 67 3.06 -1.78 3.07
CA ASP A 67 1.98 -1.75 2.10
C ASP A 67 0.86 -0.88 2.64
N SER A 68 0.30 -0.03 1.77
CA SER A 68 -0.64 0.98 2.21
C SER A 68 -1.60 1.39 1.11
N GLY A 69 -2.79 1.85 1.51
CA GLY A 69 -3.78 2.31 0.56
C GLY A 69 -5.01 2.90 1.21
N ILE A 70 -5.84 3.53 0.38
CA ILE A 70 -7.12 4.10 0.78
C ILE A 70 -8.21 3.04 0.69
N CYS A 71 -9.03 2.98 1.75
CA CYS A 71 -10.23 2.15 1.81
C CYS A 71 -11.44 3.06 1.96
N VAL A 72 -12.38 3.01 1.01
CA VAL A 72 -13.58 3.86 0.99
C VAL A 72 -14.79 3.02 1.36
N ASP A 73 -15.49 3.39 2.44
CA ASP A 73 -16.55 2.58 3.04
C ASP A 73 -17.72 2.34 2.08
N ALA A 74 -18.18 3.38 1.40
CA ALA A 74 -19.32 3.30 0.47
C ALA A 74 -19.10 2.34 -0.71
N ILE A 75 -17.86 1.93 -0.96
CA ILE A 75 -17.49 1.00 -2.02
C ILE A 75 -16.76 -0.23 -1.47
N GLU A 76 -17.12 -0.63 -0.24
CA GLU A 76 -16.67 -1.86 0.41
C GLU A 76 -15.15 -1.94 0.59
N GLY A 77 -14.54 -0.81 0.95
CA GLY A 77 -13.11 -0.71 1.23
C GLY A 77 -12.22 -0.67 -0.02
N ARG A 78 -12.81 -0.54 -1.22
CA ARG A 78 -12.01 -0.35 -2.44
C ARG A 78 -11.42 1.07 -2.51
N PRO A 79 -10.29 1.28 -3.17
CA PRO A 79 -9.43 0.30 -3.85
C PRO A 79 -8.59 -0.60 -2.93
N GLY A 80 -8.41 -0.27 -1.64
CA GLY A 80 -7.67 -1.09 -0.69
C GLY A 80 -6.24 -1.39 -1.16
N ILE A 81 -5.85 -2.65 -1.15
CA ILE A 81 -4.50 -3.11 -1.57
C ILE A 81 -4.16 -2.80 -3.04
N TYR A 82 -5.15 -2.40 -3.82
CA TYR A 82 -4.95 -2.02 -5.22
C TYR A 82 -4.79 -0.51 -5.43
N SER A 83 -4.67 0.29 -4.36
CA SER A 83 -4.64 1.76 -4.43
C SER A 83 -3.58 2.30 -5.38
N SER A 84 -2.41 1.72 -5.43
CA SER A 84 -1.30 2.17 -6.30
C SER A 84 -1.51 1.89 -7.78
N ARG A 85 -2.40 0.97 -8.13
CA ARG A 85 -2.67 0.51 -9.51
C ARG A 85 -4.14 0.62 -9.91
N TYR A 86 -4.97 1.22 -9.07
CA TYR A 86 -6.39 1.39 -9.34
C TYR A 86 -6.63 2.17 -10.64
N ALA A 87 -7.35 1.58 -11.59
CA ALA A 87 -7.62 2.15 -12.91
C ALA A 87 -9.12 2.28 -13.20
N GLY A 88 -9.92 2.36 -12.13
CA GLY A 88 -11.36 2.52 -12.18
C GLY A 88 -12.13 1.28 -11.73
N PRO A 89 -13.47 1.38 -11.68
CA PRO A 89 -14.33 0.29 -11.21
C PRO A 89 -14.19 -1.01 -12.02
N ASP A 90 -13.91 -0.89 -13.32
CA ASP A 90 -13.74 -2.03 -14.22
C ASP A 90 -12.34 -2.67 -14.11
N PHE A 91 -11.38 -1.95 -13.59
CA PHE A 91 -9.98 -2.36 -13.44
C PHE A 91 -9.42 -2.07 -12.05
N PRO A 92 -10.04 -2.58 -10.97
CA PRO A 92 -9.60 -2.26 -9.61
C PRO A 92 -8.18 -2.75 -9.31
N GLN A 93 -7.73 -3.81 -9.99
CA GLN A 93 -6.39 -4.39 -9.84
C GLN A 93 -5.35 -3.81 -10.82
N GLY A 94 -5.73 -2.80 -11.59
CA GLY A 94 -4.94 -2.22 -12.65
C GLY A 94 -5.33 -2.72 -14.04
N ARG A 95 -4.86 -2.00 -15.05
CA ARG A 95 -5.21 -2.31 -16.45
C ARG A 95 -4.49 -3.57 -16.94
N PRO A 96 -5.21 -4.48 -17.66
CA PRO A 96 -4.61 -5.70 -18.18
C PRO A 96 -3.57 -5.46 -19.30
N ASP A 97 -3.59 -4.27 -19.94
CA ASP A 97 -2.61 -3.86 -20.94
C ASP A 97 -1.31 -3.28 -20.31
N GLY A 98 -1.22 -3.22 -18.98
CA GLY A 98 -0.07 -2.71 -18.24
C GLY A 98 0.13 -1.19 -18.32
N ILE A 99 -0.79 -0.45 -18.96
CA ILE A 99 -0.69 1.01 -19.03
C ILE A 99 -0.93 1.61 -17.65
N LYS A 100 0.05 2.34 -17.15
CA LYS A 100 -0.06 3.12 -15.91
C LYS A 100 -0.80 4.42 -16.20
N ILE A 101 -1.82 4.70 -15.41
CA ILE A 101 -2.53 5.98 -15.43
C ILE A 101 -1.99 6.92 -14.35
N THR A 102 -2.26 8.21 -14.50
CA THR A 102 -1.81 9.22 -13.54
C THR A 102 -2.59 9.13 -12.22
N GLN A 103 -2.02 9.65 -11.14
CA GLN A 103 -2.71 9.76 -9.85
C GLN A 103 -4.00 10.58 -9.95
N GLU A 104 -3.99 11.61 -10.79
CA GLU A 104 -5.19 12.43 -11.04
C GLU A 104 -6.32 11.62 -11.68
N GLU A 105 -6.00 10.77 -12.65
CA GLU A 105 -6.98 9.87 -13.27
C GLU A 105 -7.49 8.82 -12.28
N GLN A 106 -6.61 8.24 -11.47
CA GLN A 106 -7.01 7.31 -10.40
C GLN A 106 -7.99 7.98 -9.42
N ASN A 107 -7.69 9.20 -8.99
CA ASN A 107 -8.55 9.97 -8.10
C ASN A 107 -9.92 10.27 -8.74
N LYS A 108 -9.96 10.62 -10.03
CA LYS A 108 -11.21 10.85 -10.77
C LYS A 108 -12.07 9.58 -10.84
N TYR A 109 -11.47 8.43 -11.11
CA TYR A 109 -12.19 7.14 -11.11
C TYR A 109 -12.76 6.82 -9.73
N LEU A 110 -11.96 6.96 -8.68
CA LEU A 110 -12.39 6.69 -7.31
C LEU A 110 -13.56 7.58 -6.88
N ILE A 111 -13.47 8.89 -7.16
CA ILE A 111 -14.53 9.85 -6.85
C ILE A 111 -15.80 9.54 -7.66
N SER A 112 -15.67 9.19 -8.93
CA SER A 112 -16.80 8.81 -9.77
C SER A 112 -17.51 7.56 -9.23
N GLU A 113 -16.76 6.55 -8.80
CA GLU A 113 -17.29 5.33 -8.21
C GLU A 113 -18.02 5.62 -6.90
N LEU A 114 -17.39 6.41 -6.02
CA LEU A 114 -18.02 6.83 -4.78
C LEU A 114 -19.34 7.58 -5.03
N ASN A 115 -19.38 8.53 -5.96
CA ASN A 115 -20.59 9.28 -6.27
C ASN A 115 -21.72 8.35 -6.77
N LYS A 116 -21.41 7.40 -7.66
CA LYS A 116 -22.38 6.39 -8.13
C LYS A 116 -22.93 5.53 -6.99
N ALA A 117 -22.06 5.12 -6.05
CA ALA A 117 -22.50 4.35 -4.89
C ALA A 117 -23.41 5.16 -3.96
N LEU A 118 -23.18 6.47 -3.84
CA LEU A 118 -24.01 7.36 -3.04
C LEU A 118 -25.38 7.68 -3.67
N GLU A 119 -25.50 7.61 -5.00
CA GLU A 119 -26.78 7.76 -5.72
C GLU A 119 -27.69 6.55 -5.48
N ASN A 120 -27.11 5.35 -5.33
CA ASN A 120 -27.83 4.10 -5.11
C ASN A 120 -27.22 3.34 -3.92
N PRO A 121 -27.41 3.83 -2.68
CA PRO A 121 -26.79 3.22 -1.51
C PRO A 121 -27.33 1.80 -1.27
N LYS A 122 -26.44 0.88 -0.87
CA LYS A 122 -26.85 -0.43 -0.42
C LYS A 122 -27.67 -0.34 0.88
N PRO A 123 -28.59 -1.29 1.15
CA PRO A 123 -29.47 -1.24 2.31
C PRO A 123 -28.75 -1.10 3.65
N ASP A 124 -27.56 -1.66 3.79
CA ASP A 124 -26.79 -1.63 5.05
C ASP A 124 -25.90 -0.39 5.19
N PHE A 125 -25.92 0.49 4.21
CA PHE A 125 -25.05 1.68 4.17
C PHE A 125 -25.38 2.72 5.27
N GLU A 126 -26.62 2.74 5.76
CA GLU A 126 -27.04 3.65 6.84
C GLU A 126 -26.36 3.37 8.19
N ASN A 127 -25.73 2.20 8.33
CA ASN A 127 -25.05 1.77 9.54
C ASN A 127 -23.56 2.15 9.59
N PHE A 128 -23.01 2.81 8.58
CA PHE A 128 -21.62 3.27 8.61
C PHE A 128 -21.44 4.42 9.62
N LEU A 129 -20.57 4.18 10.61
CA LEU A 129 -20.37 5.04 11.78
C LEU A 129 -19.79 6.43 11.46
N HIS A 130 -19.18 6.61 10.28
CA HIS A 130 -18.37 7.78 9.95
C HIS A 130 -18.95 8.70 8.87
N GLY A 131 -20.10 8.37 8.32
CA GLY A 131 -20.76 9.18 7.29
C GLY A 131 -20.63 8.63 5.87
N LYS A 132 -21.41 9.24 4.97
CA LYS A 132 -21.58 8.70 3.60
C LYS A 132 -20.34 8.74 2.71
N ARG A 133 -19.35 9.54 3.05
CA ARG A 133 -18.09 9.70 2.29
C ARG A 133 -16.87 9.30 3.11
N SER A 134 -17.08 8.53 4.18
CA SER A 134 -15.98 8.10 5.03
C SER A 134 -14.99 7.19 4.28
N CYS A 135 -13.75 7.34 4.63
CA CYS A 135 -12.66 6.51 4.17
C CYS A 135 -11.61 6.42 5.26
N HIS A 136 -10.75 5.45 5.14
CA HIS A 136 -9.54 5.39 5.96
C HIS A 136 -8.34 5.03 5.10
N TYR A 137 -7.18 5.49 5.53
CA TYR A 137 -5.92 5.06 4.94
C TYR A 137 -5.29 4.02 5.86
N THR A 138 -5.01 2.83 5.32
CA THR A 138 -4.36 1.76 6.07
C THR A 138 -2.91 1.68 5.67
N CYS A 139 -2.02 1.49 6.65
CA CYS A 139 -0.61 1.24 6.43
C CYS A 139 -0.15 0.07 7.29
N ALA A 140 0.44 -0.94 6.67
CA ALA A 140 1.05 -2.08 7.32
C ALA A 140 2.56 -2.04 7.13
N PHE A 141 3.33 -2.03 8.23
CA PHE A 141 4.78 -2.13 8.24
C PHE A 141 5.24 -3.50 8.71
N PHE A 142 6.28 -4.00 8.10
CA PHE A 142 6.90 -5.27 8.46
C PHE A 142 8.42 -5.11 8.45
N LEU A 143 9.05 -5.23 9.63
CA LEU A 143 10.50 -5.29 9.78
C LEU A 143 10.93 -6.73 9.93
N TYR A 144 11.81 -7.20 9.06
CA TYR A 144 12.40 -8.54 9.08
C TYR A 144 13.91 -8.45 9.31
N LEU A 145 14.35 -9.07 10.40
CA LEU A 145 15.76 -9.07 10.81
C LEU A 145 16.46 -10.40 10.53
N GLY A 146 15.77 -11.33 9.87
CA GLY A 146 16.25 -12.70 9.68
C GLY A 146 16.02 -13.59 10.91
N ASN A 147 16.19 -14.91 10.72
CA ASN A 147 16.00 -15.91 11.76
C ASN A 147 14.66 -15.78 12.49
N ASP A 148 13.58 -15.57 11.75
CA ASP A 148 12.20 -15.39 12.22
C ASP A 148 12.00 -14.23 13.22
N ARG A 149 12.96 -13.30 13.30
CA ARG A 149 12.79 -12.07 14.10
C ARG A 149 12.02 -11.04 13.30
N ILE A 150 10.81 -10.80 13.75
CA ILE A 150 9.81 -9.99 13.06
C ILE A 150 9.26 -8.93 14.01
N TYR A 151 9.05 -7.74 13.48
CA TYR A 151 8.22 -6.71 14.08
C TYR A 151 7.23 -6.24 13.02
N ALA A 152 5.96 -6.18 13.39
CA ALA A 152 4.91 -5.77 12.47
C ALA A 152 3.90 -4.90 13.18
N VAL A 153 3.39 -3.92 12.45
CA VAL A 153 2.34 -3.01 12.91
C VAL A 153 1.45 -2.64 11.72
N GLN A 154 0.16 -2.52 11.99
CA GLN A 154 -0.80 -1.96 11.05
C GLN A 154 -1.66 -0.94 11.77
N GLU A 155 -1.83 0.22 11.16
CA GLU A 155 -2.64 1.31 11.67
C GLU A 155 -3.52 1.89 10.58
N THR A 156 -4.58 2.58 11.01
CA THR A 156 -5.48 3.31 10.13
C THR A 156 -5.51 4.79 10.48
N PHE A 157 -5.73 5.61 9.48
CA PHE A 157 -5.98 7.04 9.62
C PHE A 157 -7.34 7.35 8.99
N GLU A 158 -8.28 7.78 9.80
CA GLU A 158 -9.65 8.07 9.39
C GLU A 158 -9.77 9.42 8.67
N GLY A 159 -10.62 9.47 7.64
CA GLY A 159 -10.88 10.66 6.82
C GLY A 159 -12.32 10.79 6.34
#